data_6b0c11aec29e7a0f9058811cfdc31ea5
#
_entry.id   6b0c11aec29e7a0f9058811cfdc31ea5
#
_cell.length_a   1.000
_cell.length_b   1.000
_cell.length_c   1.000
_cell.angle_alpha   90.00
_cell.angle_beta   90.00
_cell.angle_gamma   90.00
#
_symmetry.space_group_name_H-M   'P 1'
#
loop_
_entity.id
_entity.type
_entity.pdbx_description
1 polymer ?
#
loop_
_entity_poly.entity_id
_entity_poly.type
_entity_poly.pdbx_seq_one_letter_code
_entity_poly.pdbx_strand_id
1 'polypeptide(L)'
;MAKQSSIENRKSKTKKKTSKSGANILHGIAPYVISKREEYMNEKQQAHFKLILTAWRTELMEEVDRTVSHMKDEAANFPDPSDRATQEEEFSLELRTRDRERKLIKKIDKTLIRIEEDDYGFCDQCGIDIGVRRLEARPTAELCVDCKTLDEIREKQITGG
;
A
#
# COMPACT_ATOMS: atom_id res chain seq x y z
N MET A 1 -70.54 -26.04 17.01
CA MET A 1 -69.32 -26.80 16.69
C MET A 1 -68.26 -25.83 16.23
N ALA A 2 -67.34 -25.50 17.14
CA ALA A 2 -66.30 -24.52 16.92
C ALA A 2 -64.98 -25.23 16.57
N LYS A 3 -64.31 -24.85 15.50
CA LYS A 3 -62.94 -25.25 15.22
C LYS A 3 -62.01 -24.05 15.40
N GLN A 4 -61.24 -24.09 16.45
CA GLN A 4 -60.10 -23.20 16.72
C GLN A 4 -58.95 -23.55 15.76
N SER A 5 -58.44 -22.58 14.99
CA SER A 5 -57.21 -22.72 14.25
C SER A 5 -56.12 -21.92 14.93
N SER A 6 -55.15 -22.64 15.43
CA SER A 6 -53.91 -22.12 16.04
C SER A 6 -53.04 -21.43 15.01
N ILE A 7 -52.71 -20.18 15.23
CA ILE A 7 -51.74 -19.42 14.44
C ILE A 7 -50.36 -19.62 15.05
N GLU A 8 -49.57 -20.45 14.42
CA GLU A 8 -48.13 -20.62 14.76
C GLU A 8 -47.33 -19.41 14.35
N ASN A 9 -46.78 -18.80 15.37
CA ASN A 9 -45.89 -17.62 15.29
C ASN A 9 -44.49 -18.08 14.89
N ARG A 10 -44.17 -18.09 13.56
CA ARG A 10 -42.82 -18.31 13.03
C ARG A 10 -41.97 -17.09 13.26
N LYS A 11 -41.21 -17.09 14.35
CA LYS A 11 -40.08 -16.15 14.56
C LYS A 11 -38.98 -16.43 13.52
N SER A 12 -38.94 -15.65 12.49
CA SER A 12 -37.84 -15.63 11.54
C SER A 12 -36.58 -15.09 12.23
N LYS A 13 -35.63 -15.97 12.56
CA LYS A 13 -34.27 -15.59 12.95
C LYS A 13 -33.55 -15.01 11.74
N THR A 14 -33.55 -13.70 11.60
CA THR A 14 -32.64 -13.00 10.70
C THR A 14 -31.20 -13.21 11.17
N LYS A 15 -30.50 -14.12 10.53
CA LYS A 15 -29.03 -14.24 10.67
C LYS A 15 -28.43 -12.95 10.14
N LYS A 16 -27.95 -12.10 11.05
CA LYS A 16 -27.06 -10.99 10.74
C LYS A 16 -25.84 -11.58 10.03
N LYS A 17 -25.77 -11.44 8.71
CA LYS A 17 -24.53 -11.65 7.95
C LYS A 17 -23.56 -10.57 8.41
N THR A 18 -22.64 -10.89 9.29
CA THR A 18 -21.45 -10.10 9.49
C THR A 18 -20.69 -10.13 8.16
N SER A 19 -20.71 -9.01 7.45
CA SER A 19 -19.81 -8.78 6.33
C SER A 19 -18.40 -8.93 6.89
N LYS A 20 -17.69 -10.01 6.52
CA LYS A 20 -16.25 -10.09 6.65
C LYS A 20 -15.72 -8.95 5.81
N SER A 21 -15.32 -7.84 6.45
CA SER A 21 -14.47 -6.84 5.83
C SER A 21 -13.27 -7.61 5.31
N GLY A 22 -13.07 -7.64 3.98
CA GLY A 22 -11.90 -8.23 3.38
C GLY A 22 -10.69 -7.57 4.04
N ALA A 23 -9.94 -8.31 4.83
CA ALA A 23 -8.69 -7.81 5.37
C ALA A 23 -7.82 -7.45 4.16
N ASN A 24 -7.45 -6.19 4.02
CA ASN A 24 -6.51 -5.77 2.99
C ASN A 24 -5.17 -6.44 3.29
N ILE A 25 -4.92 -7.55 2.61
CA ILE A 25 -3.64 -8.25 2.69
C ILE A 25 -2.66 -7.40 1.88
N LEU A 26 -1.66 -6.84 2.54
CA LEU A 26 -0.62 -6.05 1.91
C LEU A 26 0.62 -6.95 1.75
N HIS A 27 1.05 -7.18 0.52
CA HIS A 27 2.20 -8.05 0.20
C HIS A 27 2.15 -9.43 0.89
N GLY A 28 0.97 -10.06 0.92
CA GLY A 28 0.75 -11.36 1.56
C GLY A 28 0.65 -11.33 3.08
N ILE A 29 0.74 -10.15 3.73
CA ILE A 29 0.75 -9.99 5.18
C ILE A 29 -0.61 -9.45 5.64
N ALA A 30 -1.20 -10.10 6.66
CA ALA A 30 -2.46 -9.66 7.24
C ALA A 30 -2.28 -8.35 8.04
N PRO A 31 -3.29 -7.46 8.07
CA PRO A 31 -3.23 -6.23 8.84
C PRO A 31 -2.96 -6.46 10.33
N TYR A 32 -2.26 -5.54 10.95
CA TYR A 32 -1.97 -5.58 12.38
C TYR A 32 -3.23 -5.40 13.23
N VAL A 33 -3.43 -6.28 14.19
CA VAL A 33 -4.54 -6.20 15.14
C VAL A 33 -4.09 -5.45 16.39
N ILE A 34 -4.50 -4.19 16.51
CA ILE A 34 -4.14 -3.33 17.64
C ILE A 34 -4.84 -3.82 18.92
N SER A 35 -4.09 -4.04 19.98
CA SER A 35 -4.60 -4.36 21.33
C SER A 35 -4.95 -3.07 22.08
N LYS A 36 -6.01 -3.11 22.93
CA LYS A 36 -6.54 -1.91 23.62
C LYS A 36 -5.58 -1.20 24.59
N ARG A 37 -4.46 -1.83 24.97
CA ARG A 37 -3.48 -1.31 25.94
C ARG A 37 -2.07 -1.35 25.37
N GLU A 38 -1.94 -1.36 24.07
CA GLU A 38 -0.66 -1.46 23.39
C GLU A 38 -0.06 -0.06 23.19
N GLU A 39 1.19 0.09 23.54
CA GLU A 39 1.94 1.31 23.29
C GLU A 39 2.15 1.49 21.79
N TYR A 40 2.08 2.74 21.33
CA TYR A 40 2.23 3.06 19.93
C TYR A 40 3.67 2.79 19.48
N MET A 41 3.82 2.20 18.32
CA MET A 41 5.07 1.84 17.66
C MET A 41 6.01 0.99 18.52
N ASN A 42 5.41 0.04 19.28
CA ASN A 42 6.17 -0.95 20.02
C ASN A 42 6.92 -1.93 19.09
N GLU A 43 7.83 -2.73 19.67
CA GLU A 43 8.64 -3.69 18.92
C GLU A 43 7.83 -4.63 17.99
N LYS A 44 6.61 -5.01 18.38
CA LYS A 44 5.74 -5.89 17.56
C LYS A 44 5.19 -5.15 16.34
N GLN A 45 4.79 -3.88 16.50
CA GLN A 45 4.33 -3.04 15.42
C GLN A 45 5.49 -2.72 14.46
N GLN A 46 6.66 -2.37 14.98
CA GLN A 46 7.86 -2.15 14.17
C GLN A 46 8.26 -3.40 13.39
N ALA A 47 8.26 -4.58 14.02
CA ALA A 47 8.55 -5.85 13.35
C ALA A 47 7.55 -6.16 12.23
N HIS A 48 6.25 -5.89 12.47
CA HIS A 48 5.20 -6.05 11.46
C HIS A 48 5.42 -5.15 10.25
N PHE A 49 5.69 -3.86 10.44
CA PHE A 49 5.96 -2.94 9.34
C PHE A 49 7.27 -3.23 8.63
N LYS A 50 8.31 -3.64 9.37
CA LYS A 50 9.57 -4.10 8.77
C LYS A 50 9.35 -5.29 7.84
N LEU A 51 8.49 -6.24 8.24
CA LEU A 51 8.13 -7.39 7.41
C LEU A 51 7.41 -6.96 6.13
N ILE A 52 6.41 -6.09 6.22
CA ILE A 52 5.68 -5.55 5.05
C ILE A 52 6.64 -4.84 4.09
N LEU A 53 7.46 -3.93 4.59
CA LEU A 53 8.40 -3.14 3.79
C LEU A 53 9.44 -4.02 3.09
N THR A 54 9.95 -5.04 3.79
CA THR A 54 10.92 -5.99 3.21
C THR A 54 10.28 -6.84 2.11
N ALA A 55 9.07 -7.35 2.32
CA ALA A 55 8.34 -8.10 1.31
C ALA A 55 8.07 -7.23 0.07
N TRP A 56 7.57 -6.02 0.27
CA TRP A 56 7.30 -5.07 -0.81
C TRP A 56 8.56 -4.69 -1.60
N ARG A 57 9.66 -4.45 -0.89
CA ARG A 57 10.96 -4.19 -1.52
C ARG A 57 11.39 -5.34 -2.43
N THR A 58 11.26 -6.57 -1.94
CA THR A 58 11.64 -7.77 -2.70
C THR A 58 10.79 -7.91 -3.96
N GLU A 59 9.47 -7.77 -3.86
CA GLU A 59 8.55 -7.80 -5.01
C GLU A 59 8.92 -6.75 -6.06
N LEU A 60 9.20 -5.51 -5.65
CA LEU A 60 9.61 -4.44 -6.56
C LEU A 60 10.96 -4.72 -7.24
N MET A 61 11.92 -5.27 -6.52
CA MET A 61 13.22 -5.63 -7.09
C MET A 61 13.07 -6.73 -8.15
N GLU A 62 12.28 -7.77 -7.86
CA GLU A 62 12.00 -8.85 -8.82
C GLU A 62 11.25 -8.33 -10.06
N GLU A 63 10.35 -7.35 -9.90
CA GLU A 63 9.64 -6.72 -11.02
C GLU A 63 10.59 -5.92 -11.91
N VAL A 64 11.47 -5.12 -11.31
CA VAL A 64 12.52 -4.38 -12.02
C VAL A 64 13.42 -5.33 -12.82
N ASP A 65 13.86 -6.43 -12.23
CA ASP A 65 14.75 -7.41 -12.89
C ASP A 65 14.05 -8.11 -14.05
N ARG A 66 12.78 -8.50 -13.89
CA ARG A 66 11.97 -9.11 -14.96
C ARG A 66 11.83 -8.16 -16.16
N THR A 67 11.50 -6.90 -15.90
CA THR A 67 11.34 -5.91 -16.96
C THR A 67 12.67 -5.61 -17.67
N VAL A 68 13.81 -5.60 -16.94
CA VAL A 68 15.16 -5.46 -17.57
C VAL A 68 15.44 -6.59 -18.52
N SER A 69 15.11 -7.82 -18.13
CA SER A 69 15.33 -9.00 -18.98
C SER A 69 14.45 -8.93 -20.22
N HIS A 70 13.16 -8.59 -20.06
CA HIS A 70 12.23 -8.44 -21.17
C HIS A 70 12.69 -7.41 -22.20
N MET A 71 13.10 -6.19 -21.75
CA MET A 71 13.61 -5.15 -22.65
C MET A 71 14.88 -5.57 -23.39
N LYS A 72 15.76 -6.38 -22.77
CA LYS A 72 16.98 -6.87 -23.43
C LYS A 72 16.63 -7.90 -24.52
N ASP A 73 15.68 -8.77 -24.25
CA ASP A 73 15.25 -9.80 -25.19
C ASP A 73 14.52 -9.17 -26.38
N GLU A 74 13.69 -8.18 -26.17
CA GLU A 74 13.02 -7.44 -27.24
C GLU A 74 13.99 -6.59 -28.07
N ALA A 75 14.96 -5.94 -27.44
CA ALA A 75 15.97 -5.16 -28.15
C ALA A 75 16.88 -6.03 -29.04
N ALA A 76 16.97 -7.33 -28.78
CA ALA A 76 17.70 -8.28 -29.61
C ALA A 76 16.94 -8.69 -30.88
N ASN A 77 15.63 -8.51 -30.92
CA ASN A 77 14.78 -8.73 -32.08
C ASN A 77 14.66 -7.42 -32.88
N PHE A 78 15.21 -7.37 -34.08
CA PHE A 78 15.11 -6.19 -34.97
C PHE A 78 13.70 -6.17 -35.60
N PRO A 79 12.79 -5.28 -35.14
CA PRO A 79 11.47 -5.17 -35.74
C PRO A 79 11.53 -4.46 -37.10
N ASP A 80 10.47 -4.65 -37.90
CA ASP A 80 10.22 -3.89 -39.11
C ASP A 80 10.18 -2.39 -38.77
N PRO A 81 10.60 -1.48 -39.69
CA PRO A 81 10.53 -0.03 -39.47
C PRO A 81 9.19 0.51 -39.01
N SER A 82 8.07 -0.14 -39.38
CA SER A 82 6.73 0.23 -38.92
C SER A 82 6.49 -0.08 -37.45
N ASP A 83 7.04 -1.19 -36.94
CA ASP A 83 6.87 -1.65 -35.56
C ASP A 83 7.83 -0.92 -34.62
N ARG A 84 8.90 -0.33 -35.15
CA ARG A 84 9.92 0.35 -34.39
C ARG A 84 9.39 1.56 -33.60
N ALA A 85 8.50 2.35 -34.19
CA ALA A 85 7.91 3.51 -33.53
C ALA A 85 7.05 3.10 -32.30
N THR A 86 6.26 2.03 -32.45
CA THR A 86 5.45 1.47 -31.37
C THR A 86 6.34 0.94 -30.26
N GLN A 87 7.40 0.23 -30.59
CA GLN A 87 8.37 -0.32 -29.64
C GLN A 87 9.11 0.79 -28.86
N GLU A 88 9.50 1.89 -29.52
CA GLU A 88 10.11 3.05 -28.87
C GLU A 88 9.17 3.72 -27.86
N GLU A 89 7.87 3.79 -28.16
CA GLU A 89 6.85 4.30 -27.24
C GLU A 89 6.65 3.38 -26.02
N GLU A 90 6.56 2.08 -26.24
CA GLU A 90 6.45 1.07 -25.17
C GLU A 90 7.67 1.12 -24.24
N PHE A 91 8.88 1.17 -24.77
CA PHE A 91 10.10 1.33 -23.99
C PHE A 91 10.13 2.62 -23.16
N SER A 92 9.61 3.71 -23.73
CA SER A 92 9.51 4.97 -23.00
C SER A 92 8.59 4.87 -21.78
N LEU A 93 7.46 4.16 -21.91
CA LEU A 93 6.54 3.91 -20.80
C LEU A 93 7.16 2.99 -19.74
N GLU A 94 7.83 1.93 -20.15
CA GLU A 94 8.52 1.01 -19.25
C GLU A 94 9.63 1.71 -18.47
N LEU A 95 10.44 2.54 -19.11
CA LEU A 95 11.47 3.33 -18.45
C LEU A 95 10.90 4.28 -17.39
N ARG A 96 9.76 4.95 -17.67
CA ARG A 96 9.09 5.81 -16.69
C ARG A 96 8.57 5.01 -15.49
N THR A 97 8.04 3.82 -15.73
CA THR A 97 7.56 2.93 -14.66
C THR A 97 8.73 2.52 -13.76
N ARG A 98 9.86 2.15 -14.33
CA ARG A 98 11.09 1.82 -13.59
C ARG A 98 11.63 2.95 -12.74
N ASP A 99 11.61 4.16 -13.28
CA ASP A 99 12.05 5.32 -12.50
C ASP A 99 11.16 5.53 -11.27
N ARG A 100 9.85 5.25 -11.38
CA ARG A 100 8.94 5.27 -10.23
C ARG A 100 9.25 4.17 -9.23
N GLU A 101 9.48 2.95 -9.71
CA GLU A 101 9.83 1.80 -8.87
C GLU A 101 11.14 2.01 -8.12
N ARG A 102 12.18 2.48 -8.81
CA ARG A 102 13.47 2.83 -8.19
C ARG A 102 13.32 3.90 -7.11
N LYS A 103 12.51 4.94 -7.35
CA LYS A 103 12.21 5.97 -6.35
C LYS A 103 11.47 5.38 -5.16
N LEU A 104 10.56 4.45 -5.40
CA LEU A 104 9.82 3.76 -4.35
C LEU A 104 10.72 2.84 -3.53
N ILE A 105 11.61 2.06 -4.16
CA ILE A 105 12.60 1.24 -3.46
C ILE A 105 13.47 2.10 -2.54
N LYS A 106 14.01 3.22 -3.04
CA LYS A 106 14.78 4.17 -2.22
C LYS A 106 13.99 4.70 -1.03
N LYS A 107 12.68 4.94 -1.22
CA LYS A 107 11.79 5.39 -0.15
C LYS A 107 11.56 4.30 0.88
N ILE A 108 11.42 3.04 0.45
CA ILE A 108 11.32 1.89 1.35
C ILE A 108 12.61 1.71 2.14
N ASP A 109 13.78 1.79 1.49
CA ASP A 109 15.08 1.68 2.16
C ASP A 109 15.24 2.76 3.23
N LYS A 110 14.90 4.02 2.93
CA LYS A 110 14.89 5.11 3.91
C LYS A 110 13.95 4.81 5.09
N THR A 111 12.78 4.25 4.80
CA THR A 111 11.80 3.90 5.85
C THR A 111 12.28 2.76 6.73
N LEU A 112 12.98 1.76 6.17
CA LEU A 112 13.60 0.68 6.94
C LEU A 112 14.69 1.19 7.90
N ILE A 113 15.49 2.16 7.46
CA ILE A 113 16.47 2.82 8.33
C ILE A 113 15.78 3.53 9.49
N ARG A 114 14.67 4.26 9.23
CA ARG A 114 13.90 4.92 10.31
C ARG A 114 13.32 3.95 11.34
N ILE A 115 12.95 2.72 10.91
CA ILE A 115 12.53 1.68 11.87
C ILE A 115 13.70 1.26 12.76
N GLU A 116 14.93 1.18 12.22
CA GLU A 116 16.13 0.80 12.97
C GLU A 116 16.59 1.92 13.91
N GLU A 117 16.26 3.16 13.62
CA GLU A 117 16.54 4.35 14.44
C GLU A 117 15.41 4.69 15.43
N ASP A 118 14.36 3.87 15.53
CA ASP A 118 13.16 4.10 16.37
C ASP A 118 12.39 5.39 16.05
N ASP A 119 12.59 5.96 14.86
CA ASP A 119 11.95 7.20 14.38
C ASP A 119 10.75 6.97 13.44
N TYR A 120 10.40 5.71 13.22
CA TYR A 120 9.29 5.33 12.35
C TYR A 120 7.94 5.50 13.04
N GLY A 121 6.97 5.99 12.28
CA GLY A 121 5.58 6.14 12.74
C GLY A 121 5.21 7.55 13.19
N PHE A 122 6.19 8.44 13.29
CA PHE A 122 6.00 9.83 13.68
C PHE A 122 6.08 10.79 12.47
N CYS A 123 5.31 11.88 12.52
CA CYS A 123 5.24 12.85 11.44
C CYS A 123 6.48 13.73 11.42
N ASP A 124 7.16 13.84 10.28
CA ASP A 124 8.38 14.66 10.13
C ASP A 124 8.14 16.16 10.33
N GLN A 125 6.90 16.64 10.17
CA GLN A 125 6.59 18.07 10.31
C GLN A 125 6.11 18.49 11.71
N CYS A 126 5.31 17.64 12.36
CA CYS A 126 4.68 18.00 13.63
C CYS A 126 4.97 17.03 14.78
N GLY A 127 5.68 15.93 14.53
CA GLY A 127 6.09 14.95 15.54
C GLY A 127 4.98 14.09 16.13
N ILE A 128 3.72 14.25 15.70
CA ILE A 128 2.62 13.42 16.18
C ILE A 128 2.58 12.05 15.52
N ASP A 129 1.89 11.11 16.14
CA ASP A 129 1.67 9.77 15.61
C ASP A 129 0.97 9.82 14.24
N ILE A 130 1.53 9.11 13.25
CA ILE A 130 0.88 8.96 11.95
C ILE A 130 -0.34 8.05 12.06
N GLY A 131 -0.28 7.07 12.96
CA GLY A 131 -1.32 6.09 13.23
C GLY A 131 -1.19 4.81 12.41
N VAL A 132 -1.35 3.67 13.10
CA VAL A 132 -1.15 2.32 12.52
C VAL A 132 -2.01 2.09 11.28
N ARG A 133 -3.28 2.51 11.27
CA ARG A 133 -4.17 2.33 10.12
C ARG A 133 -3.70 3.07 8.87
N ARG A 134 -3.09 4.24 9.04
CA ARG A 134 -2.52 5.01 7.94
C ARG A 134 -1.24 4.35 7.42
N LEU A 135 -0.42 3.84 8.31
CA LEU A 135 0.79 3.10 7.96
C LEU A 135 0.46 1.75 7.30
N GLU A 136 -0.60 1.08 7.71
CA GLU A 136 -1.13 -0.10 7.02
C GLU A 136 -1.54 0.20 5.57
N ALA A 137 -2.15 1.36 5.32
CA ALA A 137 -2.52 1.77 3.97
C ALA A 137 -1.32 2.30 3.16
N ARG A 138 -0.34 2.89 3.83
CA ARG A 138 0.85 3.49 3.22
C ARG A 138 2.06 3.38 4.14
N PRO A 139 2.77 2.25 4.10
CA PRO A 139 3.88 1.96 5.03
C PRO A 139 5.04 2.96 4.94
N THR A 140 5.21 3.62 3.78
CA THR A 140 6.23 4.66 3.58
C THR A 140 5.74 6.08 3.86
N ALA A 141 4.68 6.25 4.68
CA ALA A 141 4.20 7.59 5.01
C ALA A 141 5.14 8.29 6.00
N GLU A 142 5.54 9.52 5.69
CA GLU A 142 6.41 10.38 6.50
C GLU A 142 5.61 11.50 7.19
N LEU A 143 4.37 11.77 6.73
CA LEU A 143 3.52 12.84 7.25
C LEU A 143 2.19 12.29 7.76
N CYS A 144 1.66 12.90 8.81
CA CYS A 144 0.27 12.67 9.24
C CYS A 144 -0.73 13.17 8.18
N VAL A 145 -2.02 12.88 8.38
CA VAL A 145 -3.07 13.28 7.41
C VAL A 145 -3.10 14.79 7.23
N ASP A 146 -3.08 15.52 8.34
CA ASP A 146 -3.23 16.99 8.33
C ASP A 146 -2.03 17.67 7.66
N CYS A 147 -0.81 17.28 8.01
CA CYS A 147 0.40 17.81 7.38
C CYS A 147 0.45 17.50 5.88
N LYS A 148 0.05 16.28 5.47
CA LYS A 148 0.01 15.93 4.05
C LYS A 148 -1.04 16.72 3.28
N THR A 149 -2.22 16.96 3.88
CA THR A 149 -3.27 17.80 3.27
C THR A 149 -2.79 19.25 3.09
N LEU A 150 -2.12 19.81 4.10
CA LEU A 150 -1.54 21.15 3.99
C LEU A 150 -0.46 21.24 2.91
N ASP A 151 0.37 20.23 2.80
CA ASP A 151 1.38 20.13 1.74
C ASP A 151 0.75 20.11 0.34
N GLU A 152 -0.27 19.30 0.15
CA GLU A 152 -0.99 19.21 -1.13
C GLU A 152 -1.69 20.52 -1.51
N ILE A 153 -2.22 21.26 -0.52
CA ILE A 153 -2.80 22.59 -0.74
C ILE A 153 -1.70 23.56 -1.20
N ARG A 154 -0.54 23.55 -0.53
CA ARG A 154 0.61 24.41 -0.92
C ARG A 154 1.12 24.08 -2.31
N GLU A 155 1.30 22.80 -2.63
CA GLU A 155 1.71 22.35 -3.96
C GLU A 155 0.77 22.87 -5.06
N LYS A 156 -0.55 22.76 -4.85
CA LYS A 156 -1.55 23.29 -5.79
C LYS A 156 -1.50 24.80 -5.95
N GLN A 157 -1.22 25.55 -4.87
CA GLN A 157 -1.09 27.01 -4.94
C GLN A 157 0.17 27.45 -5.70
N ILE A 158 1.26 26.68 -5.60
CA ILE A 158 2.53 27.01 -6.26
C ILE A 158 2.50 26.61 -7.74
N THR A 159 1.88 25.49 -8.09
CA THR A 159 1.81 24.97 -9.47
C THR A 159 0.73 25.67 -10.31
N GLY A 160 -0.01 26.60 -9.74
CA GLY A 160 -1.01 27.41 -10.42
C GLY A 160 -2.08 26.55 -11.08
N GLY A 161 -3.04 26.09 -10.31
CA GLY A 161 -4.13 25.21 -10.69
C GLY A 161 -4.55 25.17 -12.13
#